data_918c8abc4dfde6afb918887c248a9aa2
#
_entry.id   918c8abc4dfde6afb918887c248a9aa2
#
_cell.length_a   1.000
_cell.length_b   1.000
_cell.length_c   1.000
_cell.angle_alpha   90.00
_cell.angle_beta   90.00
_cell.angle_gamma   90.00
#
_symmetry.space_group_name_H-M   'P 1'
#
loop_
_entity.id
_entity.type
_entity.pdbx_description
1 polymer ?
#
loop_
_entity_poly.entity_id
_entity_poly.type
_entity_poly.pdbx_seq_one_letter_code
_entity_poly.pdbx_strand_id
1 'polypeptide(L)'
;MKKLIALLLTLVMVLSFAACAKTEAPAEDTTEATEANTTETTTEVVGDPVAPAMSHEEYMAAEMDSEIVIETYVQATQSWWDNKITVYCQSPDGAYFLYELACSEEDAAKMVPGTKIRVTGFKGEWAGEVEVMDGTFEFVEGDTCIAEATDVTELLGTEELIAHQNEFVSFTGMSVIDIEYKNGEPGDDIYVTLAKNGATYSFCVERYLTGPETEVYTTVGTLKRGDTVDVEGFLYWYEGVNTHITSVTVTGAAMSHADYIAAADNTEVTLITNVQAWQSWWDNKITLYCQTEEGACFIYEAACSEEVANSLGNGSTILVTGYKSTWEGEAEIVDATFVVIPGEFYVPEAFDATSLLGTDEMIAHQNEIALFTGMTVKAIEYKNGEPGDDIYVTLTKDGADYNFCVERYLTAPDSEVYTTVGSLQAGDTVDVLCFLYWYQEMNPHIFHIMPVA
;
A
#
# COMPACT_ATOMS: atom_id res chain seq x y z
N MET A 1 27.74 -11.02 18.01
CA MET A 1 27.85 -9.75 18.73
C MET A 1 26.96 -8.69 18.08
N LYS A 2 25.64 -8.91 18.00
CA LYS A 2 24.63 -7.94 17.52
C LYS A 2 23.29 -8.19 18.23
N LYS A 3 23.29 -8.14 19.58
CA LYS A 3 22.09 -8.22 20.41
C LYS A 3 22.30 -7.42 21.69
N LEU A 4 22.60 -6.11 21.59
CA LEU A 4 22.77 -5.26 22.77
C LEU A 4 22.59 -3.75 22.43
N ILE A 5 21.57 -3.36 21.65
CA ILE A 5 21.21 -1.94 21.44
C ILE A 5 19.66 -1.76 21.39
N ALA A 6 18.93 -2.53 22.13
CA ALA A 6 17.48 -2.37 22.21
C ALA A 6 17.00 -2.39 23.67
N LEU A 7 17.70 -1.68 24.56
CA LEU A 7 17.26 -1.57 25.97
C LEU A 7 17.84 -0.35 26.66
N LEU A 8 17.62 0.87 26.14
CA LEU A 8 18.03 2.09 26.84
C LEU A 8 17.26 3.34 26.41
N LEU A 9 15.91 3.24 26.30
CA LEU A 9 15.06 4.41 26.06
C LEU A 9 13.70 4.32 26.80
N THR A 10 13.68 3.66 27.95
CA THR A 10 12.53 3.69 28.87
C THR A 10 13.04 3.88 30.29
N LEU A 11 13.46 5.08 30.63
CA LEU A 11 13.55 5.52 32.02
C LEU A 11 14.02 6.99 32.13
N VAL A 12 13.19 7.97 31.84
CA VAL A 12 13.25 9.31 32.47
C VAL A 12 11.90 10.00 32.26
N MET A 13 10.95 9.76 33.13
CA MET A 13 9.85 10.68 33.43
C MET A 13 9.11 10.20 34.67
N VAL A 14 9.76 10.34 35.80
CA VAL A 14 9.07 10.43 37.09
C VAL A 14 9.91 11.34 37.97
N LEU A 15 9.25 12.30 38.57
CA LEU A 15 9.68 13.18 39.67
C LEU A 15 9.85 14.66 39.29
N SER A 16 8.77 15.40 39.51
CA SER A 16 8.82 16.71 40.18
C SER A 16 7.42 17.10 40.68
N PHE A 17 6.97 16.48 41.75
CA PHE A 17 5.95 17.05 42.65
C PHE A 17 6.67 17.50 43.93
N ALA A 18 6.62 18.81 44.23
CA ALA A 18 6.73 19.39 45.56
C ALA A 18 6.42 20.89 45.40
N ALA A 19 5.25 21.37 45.78
CA ALA A 19 4.82 21.76 47.11
C ALA A 19 5.34 23.15 47.56
N CYS A 20 4.40 24.09 47.71
CA CYS A 20 4.36 25.07 48.84
C CYS A 20 3.04 25.85 48.69
N ALA A 21 2.08 25.65 49.54
CA ALA A 21 1.93 26.11 50.92
C ALA A 21 1.16 27.45 51.00
N LYS A 22 0.02 27.37 51.67
CA LYS A 22 -0.94 28.39 52.11
C LYS A 22 -0.28 29.57 52.81
N THR A 23 -0.87 30.76 52.65
CA THR A 23 -1.01 31.70 53.80
C THR A 23 -2.31 32.51 53.68
N GLU A 24 -2.93 32.70 54.80
CA GLU A 24 -4.26 33.20 55.13
C GLU A 24 -4.46 34.70 54.87
N ALA A 25 -5.77 35.05 54.79
CA ALA A 25 -6.32 36.41 54.84
C ALA A 25 -6.16 37.04 56.22
N PRO A 26 -6.35 38.40 56.36
CA PRO A 26 -7.53 38.83 57.06
C PRO A 26 -8.24 40.13 56.58
N ALA A 27 -9.56 40.02 56.74
CA ALA A 27 -10.54 40.95 57.25
C ALA A 27 -10.65 42.41 56.76
N GLU A 28 -11.88 42.66 56.32
CA GLU A 28 -12.81 43.77 56.50
C GLU A 28 -12.30 45.17 56.87
N ASP A 29 -12.72 46.15 56.08
CA ASP A 29 -13.40 47.32 56.72
C ASP A 29 -14.39 48.00 55.73
N THR A 30 -15.56 48.31 56.27
CA THR A 30 -16.71 49.00 55.66
C THR A 30 -16.45 50.48 55.58
N THR A 31 -16.95 51.20 54.54
CA THR A 31 -17.71 52.46 54.69
C THR A 31 -18.32 53.01 53.43
N GLU A 32 -19.63 53.17 53.48
CA GLU A 32 -20.52 54.24 53.02
C GLU A 32 -20.56 54.72 51.56
N ALA A 33 -21.77 54.68 51.09
CA ALA A 33 -22.36 55.25 49.90
C ALA A 33 -22.19 56.75 49.75
N THR A 34 -22.00 57.19 48.52
CA THR A 34 -22.42 58.51 48.06
C THR A 34 -22.97 58.40 46.65
N GLU A 35 -24.28 58.68 46.53
CA GLU A 35 -24.98 58.83 45.21
C GLU A 35 -24.41 60.03 44.46
N ALA A 36 -24.04 59.85 43.22
CA ALA A 36 -23.91 60.93 42.25
C ALA A 36 -24.41 60.44 40.89
N ASN A 37 -25.53 61.02 40.53
CA ASN A 37 -26.19 61.00 39.25
C ASN A 37 -25.25 61.39 38.09
N THR A 38 -25.04 60.52 37.10
CA THR A 38 -24.40 60.92 35.85
C THR A 38 -24.98 60.16 34.67
N THR A 39 -25.57 60.91 33.84
CA THR A 39 -25.92 60.79 32.43
C THR A 39 -25.36 59.53 31.73
N GLU A 40 -26.26 58.70 31.18
CA GLU A 40 -25.98 57.65 30.23
C GLU A 40 -25.36 58.27 28.96
N THR A 41 -24.05 58.08 28.82
CA THR A 41 -23.42 58.14 27.50
C THR A 41 -23.31 56.72 27.04
N THR A 42 -24.14 56.31 26.10
CA THR A 42 -23.98 55.09 25.30
C THR A 42 -22.68 55.20 24.54
N THR A 43 -21.64 54.64 25.12
CA THR A 43 -20.40 54.33 24.36
C THR A 43 -20.75 53.10 23.52
N GLU A 44 -20.91 53.26 22.25
CA GLU A 44 -20.77 52.14 21.31
C GLU A 44 -19.40 51.51 21.60
N VAL A 45 -19.41 50.29 22.10
CA VAL A 45 -18.23 49.45 22.13
C VAL A 45 -17.93 49.14 20.66
N VAL A 46 -17.06 49.96 20.05
CA VAL A 46 -16.41 49.60 18.81
C VAL A 46 -15.57 48.37 19.17
N GLY A 47 -16.08 47.18 18.85
CA GLY A 47 -15.31 45.96 18.97
C GLY A 47 -14.02 46.14 18.18
N ASP A 48 -12.92 45.63 18.69
CA ASP A 48 -11.67 45.57 17.94
C ASP A 48 -11.94 45.03 16.53
N PRO A 49 -11.31 45.58 15.49
CA PRO A 49 -11.52 45.11 14.13
C PRO A 49 -11.16 43.63 14.09
N VAL A 50 -12.14 42.80 13.75
CA VAL A 50 -11.96 41.36 13.59
C VAL A 50 -10.86 41.16 12.52
N ALA A 51 -9.76 40.47 12.86
CA ALA A 51 -8.65 40.22 11.95
C ALA A 51 -9.20 39.56 10.67
N PRO A 52 -8.78 39.92 9.47
CA PRO A 52 -9.23 39.23 8.26
C PRO A 52 -8.81 37.77 8.29
N ALA A 53 -9.67 36.88 7.79
CA ALA A 53 -9.32 35.48 7.61
C ALA A 53 -8.22 35.35 6.52
N MET A 54 -7.25 34.48 6.75
CA MET A 54 -6.22 34.10 5.79
C MET A 54 -6.83 33.21 4.70
N SER A 55 -6.33 33.32 3.47
CA SER A 55 -6.51 32.29 2.45
C SER A 55 -5.75 31.01 2.81
N HIS A 56 -6.06 29.89 2.15
CA HIS A 56 -5.30 28.65 2.35
C HIS A 56 -3.83 28.82 1.98
N GLU A 57 -3.51 29.54 0.89
CA GLU A 57 -2.14 29.84 0.49
C GLU A 57 -1.38 30.63 1.60
N GLU A 58 -2.02 31.65 2.20
CA GLU A 58 -1.45 32.42 3.29
C GLU A 58 -1.25 31.55 4.55
N TYR A 59 -2.20 30.66 4.87
CA TYR A 59 -2.07 29.70 5.96
C TYR A 59 -0.90 28.74 5.72
N MET A 60 -0.79 28.15 4.54
CA MET A 60 0.31 27.23 4.21
C MET A 60 1.67 27.93 4.23
N ALA A 61 1.72 29.21 3.87
CA ALA A 61 2.95 30.02 3.91
C ALA A 61 3.29 30.58 5.30
N ALA A 62 2.36 30.55 6.27
CA ALA A 62 2.59 31.06 7.61
C ALA A 62 3.68 30.27 8.34
N GLU A 63 4.45 30.95 9.23
CA GLU A 63 5.47 30.27 10.04
C GLU A 63 4.81 29.32 11.06
N MET A 64 5.51 28.23 11.40
CA MET A 64 5.07 27.34 12.47
C MET A 64 4.99 28.11 13.80
N ASP A 65 4.06 27.71 14.66
CA ASP A 65 3.71 28.36 15.94
C ASP A 65 3.19 29.80 15.81
N SER A 66 2.89 30.27 14.57
CA SER A 66 2.25 31.59 14.38
C SER A 66 0.73 31.49 14.61
N GLU A 67 0.17 32.58 15.15
CA GLU A 67 -1.28 32.71 15.26
C GLU A 67 -1.91 32.84 13.87
N ILE A 68 -2.95 32.09 13.62
CA ILE A 68 -3.71 32.09 12.36
C ILE A 68 -5.19 32.37 12.61
N VAL A 69 -5.84 32.96 11.62
CA VAL A 69 -7.29 33.11 11.56
C VAL A 69 -7.76 32.63 10.20
N ILE A 70 -8.62 31.62 10.17
CA ILE A 70 -9.17 31.05 8.93
C ILE A 70 -10.70 30.99 8.98
N GLU A 71 -11.34 30.99 7.81
CA GLU A 71 -12.76 30.62 7.66
C GLU A 71 -12.83 29.39 6.76
N THR A 72 -13.55 28.38 7.23
CA THR A 72 -13.64 27.11 6.53
C THR A 72 -14.98 26.42 6.80
N TYR A 73 -15.20 25.26 6.16
CA TYR A 73 -16.43 24.49 6.31
C TYR A 73 -16.13 23.11 6.87
N VAL A 74 -16.84 22.72 7.90
CA VAL A 74 -16.79 21.38 8.49
C VAL A 74 -17.14 20.35 7.43
N GLN A 75 -16.35 19.29 7.27
CA GLN A 75 -16.65 18.14 6.44
C GLN A 75 -16.94 16.89 7.27
N ALA A 76 -16.17 16.69 8.36
CA ALA A 76 -16.39 15.62 9.31
C ALA A 76 -15.78 15.99 10.67
N THR A 77 -16.14 15.24 11.70
CA THR A 77 -15.60 15.40 13.04
C THR A 77 -15.26 14.06 13.64
N GLN A 78 -14.23 14.03 14.47
CA GLN A 78 -14.05 12.94 15.42
C GLN A 78 -15.04 13.09 16.58
N SER A 79 -15.20 12.04 17.36
CA SER A 79 -16.06 12.03 18.55
C SER A 79 -15.64 13.11 19.54
N TRP A 80 -16.63 13.90 20.02
CA TRP A 80 -16.37 14.86 21.08
C TRP A 80 -15.96 14.16 22.39
N TRP A 81 -14.96 14.72 23.08
CA TRP A 81 -14.55 14.27 24.41
C TRP A 81 -13.87 15.39 25.19
N ASP A 82 -14.04 15.42 26.48
CA ASP A 82 -13.34 16.33 27.43
C ASP A 82 -13.32 17.80 26.97
N ASN A 83 -14.44 18.31 26.46
CA ASN A 83 -14.62 19.68 25.93
C ASN A 83 -13.71 19.99 24.72
N LYS A 84 -13.42 19.01 23.89
CA LYS A 84 -12.64 19.13 22.67
C LYS A 84 -13.28 18.36 21.52
N ILE A 85 -12.98 18.81 20.30
CA ILE A 85 -13.38 18.14 19.07
C ILE A 85 -12.30 18.30 18.00
N THR A 86 -11.96 17.23 17.30
CA THR A 86 -11.10 17.29 16.11
C THR A 86 -11.97 17.35 14.87
N VAL A 87 -11.64 18.28 13.94
CA VAL A 87 -12.49 18.60 12.79
C VAL A 87 -11.70 18.56 11.51
N TYR A 88 -12.25 17.87 10.51
CA TYR A 88 -11.79 17.89 9.12
C TYR A 88 -12.57 18.95 8.38
N CYS A 89 -11.87 19.94 7.85
CA CYS A 89 -12.48 21.09 7.19
C CYS A 89 -11.94 21.25 5.77
N GLN A 90 -12.81 21.75 4.88
CA GLN A 90 -12.40 22.07 3.52
C GLN A 90 -13.21 23.26 2.99
N SER A 91 -12.51 24.18 2.35
CA SER A 91 -13.02 25.33 1.60
C SER A 91 -12.70 25.15 0.11
N PRO A 92 -13.28 25.95 -0.78
CA PRO A 92 -12.93 25.89 -2.21
C PRO A 92 -11.46 26.17 -2.54
N ASP A 93 -10.71 26.79 -1.62
CA ASP A 93 -9.30 27.16 -1.77
C ASP A 93 -8.32 26.19 -1.06
N GLY A 94 -8.82 25.23 -0.27
CA GLY A 94 -7.99 24.22 0.39
C GLY A 94 -8.61 23.63 1.64
N ALA A 95 -7.89 22.75 2.28
CA ALA A 95 -8.37 21.97 3.43
C ALA A 95 -7.52 22.16 4.69
N TYR A 96 -8.11 21.85 5.84
CA TYR A 96 -7.51 22.09 7.16
C TYR A 96 -7.85 20.95 8.10
N PHE A 97 -6.88 20.52 8.89
CA PHE A 97 -7.06 19.64 10.03
C PHE A 97 -7.00 20.45 11.32
N LEU A 98 -8.09 20.45 12.08
CA LEU A 98 -8.22 21.22 13.30
C LEU A 98 -8.14 20.27 14.49
N TYR A 99 -6.98 20.21 15.13
CA TYR A 99 -6.71 19.26 16.19
C TYR A 99 -7.22 19.75 17.55
N GLU A 100 -8.12 18.96 18.16
CA GLU A 100 -8.63 19.17 19.52
C GLU A 100 -9.11 20.61 19.82
N LEU A 101 -9.92 21.20 18.93
CA LEU A 101 -10.55 22.50 19.20
C LEU A 101 -11.31 22.50 20.50
N ALA A 102 -11.16 23.57 21.29
CA ALA A 102 -11.99 23.79 22.47
C ALA A 102 -13.48 23.93 22.07
N CYS A 103 -14.32 22.99 22.52
CA CYS A 103 -15.69 22.85 22.06
C CYS A 103 -16.60 22.31 23.15
N SER A 104 -17.74 22.99 23.40
CA SER A 104 -18.79 22.43 24.25
C SER A 104 -19.52 21.27 23.54
N GLU A 105 -20.13 20.35 24.30
CA GLU A 105 -20.94 19.27 23.76
C GLU A 105 -22.12 19.80 22.93
N GLU A 106 -22.73 20.94 23.36
CA GLU A 106 -23.80 21.60 22.62
C GLU A 106 -23.33 22.12 21.24
N ASP A 107 -22.14 22.70 21.18
CA ASP A 107 -21.58 23.20 19.93
C ASP A 107 -21.06 22.09 19.04
N ALA A 108 -20.49 21.01 19.61
CA ALA A 108 -20.11 19.82 18.89
C ALA A 108 -21.30 19.23 18.07
N ALA A 109 -22.49 19.22 18.67
CA ALA A 109 -23.70 18.77 17.99
C ALA A 109 -24.11 19.64 16.77
N LYS A 110 -23.58 20.84 16.64
CA LYS A 110 -23.80 21.77 15.52
C LYS A 110 -22.71 21.66 14.43
N MET A 111 -21.60 20.98 14.73
CA MET A 111 -20.48 20.73 13.79
C MET A 111 -20.85 19.64 12.78
N VAL A 112 -21.77 19.95 11.87
CA VAL A 112 -22.22 19.04 10.83
C VAL A 112 -21.63 19.42 9.47
N PRO A 113 -21.51 18.49 8.51
CA PRO A 113 -20.97 18.78 7.18
C PRO A 113 -21.64 20.02 6.54
N GLY A 114 -20.80 20.91 6.01
CA GLY A 114 -21.21 22.18 5.38
C GLY A 114 -21.34 23.36 6.34
N THR A 115 -21.21 23.15 7.67
CA THR A 115 -21.25 24.26 8.65
C THR A 115 -20.02 25.14 8.49
N LYS A 116 -20.23 26.45 8.31
CA LYS A 116 -19.15 27.44 8.24
C LYS A 116 -18.70 27.85 9.62
N ILE A 117 -17.39 27.81 9.86
CA ILE A 117 -16.75 28.24 11.10
C ILE A 117 -15.59 29.19 10.79
N ARG A 118 -15.34 30.06 11.75
CA ARG A 118 -14.15 30.89 11.80
C ARG A 118 -13.31 30.40 12.96
N VAL A 119 -12.04 30.09 12.69
CA VAL A 119 -11.13 29.50 13.67
C VAL A 119 -9.95 30.43 13.92
N THR A 120 -9.60 30.61 15.18
CA THR A 120 -8.36 31.26 15.61
C THR A 120 -7.56 30.26 16.40
N GLY A 121 -6.32 30.04 16.03
CA GLY A 121 -5.43 29.05 16.65
C GLY A 121 -3.99 29.25 16.20
N PHE A 122 -3.17 28.23 16.33
CA PHE A 122 -1.78 28.26 15.95
C PHE A 122 -1.50 27.21 14.88
N LYS A 123 -0.71 27.57 13.86
CA LYS A 123 -0.24 26.61 12.88
C LYS A 123 0.75 25.65 13.51
N GLY A 124 0.50 24.36 13.41
CA GLY A 124 1.37 23.30 13.87
C GLY A 124 1.71 22.28 12.79
N GLU A 125 2.59 21.37 13.13
CA GLU A 125 2.93 20.22 12.32
C GLU A 125 3.19 19.00 13.22
N TRP A 126 2.61 17.87 12.88
CA TRP A 126 2.85 16.59 13.53
C TRP A 126 3.17 15.51 12.50
N ALA A 127 4.43 15.02 12.51
CA ALA A 127 4.88 13.94 11.60
C ALA A 127 4.60 14.20 10.10
N GLY A 128 4.60 15.48 9.68
CA GLY A 128 4.31 15.93 8.33
C GLY A 128 2.86 16.37 8.10
N GLU A 129 1.96 16.15 9.08
CA GLU A 129 0.61 16.69 9.05
C GLU A 129 0.61 18.15 9.48
N VAL A 130 0.12 19.05 8.62
CA VAL A 130 -0.06 20.47 8.95
C VAL A 130 -1.43 20.66 9.59
N GLU A 131 -1.43 21.14 10.83
CA GLU A 131 -2.64 21.21 11.65
C GLU A 131 -2.82 22.57 12.32
N VAL A 132 -4.04 22.85 12.76
CA VAL A 132 -4.34 23.98 13.65
C VAL A 132 -4.46 23.48 15.08
N MET A 133 -3.60 23.98 15.96
CA MET A 133 -3.54 23.63 17.37
C MET A 133 -4.09 24.75 18.27
N ASP A 134 -4.49 24.37 19.49
CA ASP A 134 -4.98 25.29 20.54
C ASP A 134 -6.09 26.24 20.02
N GLY A 135 -6.89 25.74 19.06
CA GLY A 135 -7.89 26.51 18.35
C GLY A 135 -9.16 26.78 19.17
N THR A 136 -9.74 27.95 18.90
CA THR A 136 -11.09 28.33 19.26
C THR A 136 -11.86 28.67 18.00
N PHE A 137 -13.19 28.62 18.05
CA PHE A 137 -14.00 28.90 16.87
C PHE A 137 -15.27 29.67 17.18
N GLU A 138 -15.85 30.25 16.15
CA GLU A 138 -17.20 30.80 16.14
C GLU A 138 -17.96 30.31 14.89
N PHE A 139 -19.25 30.06 15.02
CA PHE A 139 -20.10 29.75 13.88
C PHE A 139 -20.33 31.01 13.03
N VAL A 140 -20.20 30.88 11.72
CA VAL A 140 -20.43 31.97 10.77
C VAL A 140 -21.71 31.68 9.99
N GLU A 141 -22.66 32.62 10.03
CA GLU A 141 -23.87 32.53 9.22
C GLU A 141 -23.54 32.78 7.74
N GLY A 142 -24.16 32.02 6.85
CA GLY A 142 -23.97 32.22 5.42
C GLY A 142 -24.09 30.94 4.60
N ASP A 143 -23.29 30.85 3.57
CA ASP A 143 -23.29 29.74 2.63
C ASP A 143 -22.77 28.43 3.30
N THR A 144 -23.17 27.30 2.74
CA THR A 144 -22.69 25.97 3.10
C THR A 144 -21.79 25.43 1.99
N CYS A 145 -20.76 24.67 2.35
CA CYS A 145 -19.90 23.97 1.39
C CYS A 145 -19.65 22.55 1.85
N ILE A 146 -20.02 21.59 1.02
CA ILE A 146 -19.70 20.17 1.21
C ILE A 146 -18.77 19.78 0.07
N ALA A 147 -17.61 19.27 0.40
CA ALA A 147 -16.62 18.84 -0.57
C ALA A 147 -17.05 17.53 -1.25
N GLU A 148 -16.77 17.42 -2.54
CA GLU A 148 -16.80 16.16 -3.27
C GLU A 148 -15.38 15.58 -3.28
N ALA A 149 -15.25 14.25 -3.23
CA ALA A 149 -13.96 13.60 -3.25
C ALA A 149 -13.23 13.85 -4.58
N THR A 150 -11.98 14.31 -4.50
CA THR A 150 -11.10 14.45 -5.66
C THR A 150 -10.32 13.16 -5.86
N ASP A 151 -10.39 12.55 -7.05
CA ASP A 151 -9.57 11.37 -7.37
C ASP A 151 -8.10 11.77 -7.51
N VAL A 152 -7.27 11.28 -6.60
CA VAL A 152 -5.83 11.52 -6.55
C VAL A 152 -5.01 10.23 -6.74
N THR A 153 -5.64 9.18 -7.26
CA THR A 153 -5.02 7.86 -7.44
C THR A 153 -3.71 7.94 -8.23
N GLU A 154 -3.69 8.70 -9.33
CA GLU A 154 -2.51 8.85 -10.19
C GLU A 154 -1.38 9.68 -9.56
N LEU A 155 -1.64 10.38 -8.45
CA LEU A 155 -0.64 11.14 -7.72
C LEU A 155 0.09 10.30 -6.67
N LEU A 156 -0.35 9.06 -6.41
CA LEU A 156 0.31 8.16 -5.48
C LEU A 156 1.79 7.95 -5.87
N GLY A 157 2.68 8.15 -4.88
CA GLY A 157 4.12 8.03 -5.09
C GLY A 157 4.79 9.25 -5.73
N THR A 158 4.04 10.32 -6.01
CA THR A 158 4.58 11.59 -6.52
C THR A 158 4.68 12.64 -5.42
N GLU A 159 5.55 13.64 -5.61
CA GLU A 159 5.64 14.79 -4.71
C GLU A 159 4.43 15.73 -4.79
N GLU A 160 3.58 15.59 -5.81
CA GLU A 160 2.42 16.44 -6.03
C GLU A 160 1.28 16.10 -5.06
N LEU A 161 1.21 14.86 -4.56
CA LEU A 161 0.13 14.40 -3.69
C LEU A 161 0.02 15.22 -2.39
N ILE A 162 1.14 15.69 -1.81
CA ILE A 162 1.13 16.48 -0.58
C ILE A 162 0.37 17.81 -0.72
N ALA A 163 0.21 18.34 -1.93
CA ALA A 163 -0.56 19.56 -2.16
C ALA A 163 -2.06 19.38 -1.87
N HIS A 164 -2.55 18.14 -1.80
CA HIS A 164 -3.91 17.77 -1.46
C HIS A 164 -4.09 17.38 0.01
N GLN A 165 -3.08 17.65 0.86
CA GLN A 165 -3.15 17.32 2.29
C GLN A 165 -4.43 17.89 2.92
N ASN A 166 -5.08 17.08 3.75
CA ASN A 166 -6.36 17.36 4.41
C ASN A 166 -7.59 17.42 3.51
N GLU A 167 -7.44 17.41 2.20
CA GLU A 167 -8.61 17.39 1.29
C GLU A 167 -9.38 16.06 1.39
N PHE A 168 -10.67 16.14 1.09
CA PHE A 168 -11.49 14.95 0.88
C PHE A 168 -11.16 14.37 -0.50
N VAL A 169 -10.59 13.18 -0.52
CA VAL A 169 -10.04 12.55 -1.72
C VAL A 169 -10.58 11.14 -1.92
N SER A 170 -10.42 10.63 -3.14
CA SER A 170 -10.66 9.22 -3.47
C SER A 170 -9.43 8.56 -4.09
N PHE A 171 -9.33 7.25 -3.86
CA PHE A 171 -8.36 6.36 -4.48
C PHE A 171 -9.12 5.18 -5.07
N THR A 172 -8.91 4.90 -6.35
CA THR A 172 -9.66 3.88 -7.10
C THR A 172 -8.80 2.69 -7.50
N GLY A 173 -9.41 1.49 -7.49
CA GLY A 173 -8.76 0.25 -7.88
C GLY A 173 -7.50 -0.08 -7.05
N MET A 174 -7.56 0.14 -5.74
CA MET A 174 -6.49 -0.19 -4.80
C MET A 174 -6.57 -1.67 -4.40
N SER A 175 -5.44 -2.37 -4.35
CA SER A 175 -5.40 -3.77 -3.89
C SER A 175 -5.07 -3.86 -2.41
N VAL A 176 -5.86 -4.62 -1.66
CA VAL A 176 -5.64 -4.85 -0.23
C VAL A 176 -4.43 -5.78 -0.02
N ILE A 177 -3.45 -5.33 0.76
CA ILE A 177 -2.29 -6.11 1.16
C ILE A 177 -2.43 -6.63 2.57
N ASP A 178 -2.84 -5.76 3.51
CA ASP A 178 -2.97 -6.14 4.91
C ASP A 178 -4.01 -5.29 5.64
N ILE A 179 -4.63 -5.88 6.65
CA ILE A 179 -5.59 -5.26 7.57
C ILE A 179 -5.17 -5.61 8.98
N GLU A 180 -4.80 -4.60 9.76
CA GLU A 180 -4.32 -4.77 11.12
C GLU A 180 -5.15 -3.93 12.10
N TYR A 181 -5.73 -4.57 13.12
CA TYR A 181 -6.33 -3.84 14.23
C TYR A 181 -5.23 -3.36 15.18
N LYS A 182 -5.20 -2.09 15.51
CA LYS A 182 -4.18 -1.43 16.36
C LYS A 182 -3.83 -2.19 17.65
N ASN A 183 -4.81 -2.80 18.29
CA ASN A 183 -4.62 -3.60 19.51
C ASN A 183 -4.81 -5.11 19.27
N GLY A 184 -4.79 -5.57 18.02
CA GLY A 184 -5.00 -6.97 17.65
C GLY A 184 -6.46 -7.45 17.71
N GLU A 185 -7.40 -6.60 18.13
CA GLU A 185 -8.83 -6.91 18.26
C GLU A 185 -9.68 -5.73 17.75
N PRO A 186 -10.90 -5.96 17.22
CA PRO A 186 -11.84 -4.90 16.85
C PRO A 186 -12.17 -3.96 18.03
N GLY A 187 -12.35 -2.67 17.72
CA GLY A 187 -12.77 -1.64 18.69
C GLY A 187 -11.82 -0.46 18.79
N ASP A 188 -10.70 -0.49 18.09
CA ASP A 188 -9.74 0.62 17.94
C ASP A 188 -9.50 0.87 16.45
N ASP A 189 -8.51 1.70 16.08
CA ASP A 189 -8.15 1.98 14.70
C ASP A 189 -7.88 0.70 13.91
N ILE A 190 -8.16 0.75 12.61
CA ILE A 190 -7.73 -0.30 11.66
C ILE A 190 -6.68 0.33 10.74
N TYR A 191 -5.48 -0.23 10.76
CA TYR A 191 -4.44 0.10 9.80
C TYR A 191 -4.63 -0.74 8.54
N VAL A 192 -4.65 -0.06 7.41
CA VAL A 192 -4.94 -0.67 6.10
C VAL A 192 -3.75 -0.42 5.18
N THR A 193 -3.13 -1.47 4.70
CA THR A 193 -2.10 -1.38 3.67
C THR A 193 -2.72 -1.68 2.32
N LEU A 194 -2.72 -0.70 1.43
CA LEU A 194 -3.20 -0.82 0.06
C LEU A 194 -2.04 -0.70 -0.92
N ALA A 195 -2.13 -1.39 -2.05
CA ALA A 195 -1.15 -1.33 -3.13
C ALA A 195 -1.73 -0.71 -4.39
N LYS A 196 -0.87 0.03 -5.12
CA LYS A 196 -1.13 0.53 -6.46
C LYS A 196 0.19 0.69 -7.22
N ASN A 197 0.22 0.32 -8.49
CA ASN A 197 1.39 0.50 -9.37
C ASN A 197 2.72 -0.02 -8.79
N GLY A 198 2.68 -1.16 -8.08
CA GLY A 198 3.88 -1.80 -7.52
C GLY A 198 4.43 -1.17 -6.24
N ALA A 199 3.68 -0.28 -5.60
CA ALA A 199 4.00 0.32 -4.30
C ALA A 199 2.87 0.14 -3.29
N THR A 200 3.19 0.23 -2.01
CA THR A 200 2.22 0.15 -0.92
C THR A 200 2.07 1.48 -0.21
N TYR A 201 0.87 1.75 0.27
CA TYR A 201 0.49 2.99 0.95
C TYR A 201 -0.32 2.66 2.20
N SER A 202 -0.13 3.47 3.25
CA SER A 202 -0.84 3.32 4.51
C SER A 202 -2.12 4.14 4.51
N PHE A 203 -3.19 3.53 5.04
CA PHE A 203 -4.50 4.13 5.27
C PHE A 203 -4.95 3.77 6.68
N CYS A 204 -5.90 4.51 7.22
CA CYS A 204 -6.43 4.27 8.56
C CYS A 204 -7.96 4.42 8.59
N VAL A 205 -8.63 3.46 9.21
CA VAL A 205 -9.99 3.71 9.73
C VAL A 205 -9.79 4.20 11.16
N GLU A 206 -9.82 5.53 11.31
CA GLU A 206 -9.63 6.19 12.61
C GLU A 206 -10.92 6.05 13.42
N ARG A 207 -10.85 5.41 14.59
CA ARG A 207 -12.02 4.98 15.37
C ARG A 207 -12.94 6.11 15.84
N TYR A 208 -12.40 7.31 16.04
CA TYR A 208 -13.18 8.45 16.51
C TYR A 208 -13.87 9.20 15.36
N LEU A 209 -13.39 9.01 14.11
CA LEU A 209 -14.02 9.48 12.88
C LEU A 209 -15.01 8.46 12.35
N THR A 210 -14.57 7.21 12.19
CA THR A 210 -15.31 6.10 11.59
C THR A 210 -15.33 4.92 12.57
N GLY A 211 -16.21 5.02 13.58
CA GLY A 211 -16.24 4.13 14.73
C GLY A 211 -16.64 2.69 14.43
N PRO A 212 -16.42 1.78 15.39
CA PRO A 212 -16.66 0.33 15.24
C PRO A 212 -18.11 -0.05 14.89
N GLU A 213 -19.07 0.84 15.13
CA GLU A 213 -20.49 0.65 14.83
C GLU A 213 -20.86 1.04 13.39
N THR A 214 -19.94 1.60 12.62
CA THR A 214 -20.18 2.02 11.24
C THR A 214 -20.06 0.87 10.24
N GLU A 215 -20.74 1.01 9.10
CA GLU A 215 -20.63 0.06 7.99
C GLU A 215 -19.21 0.04 7.42
N VAL A 216 -18.56 1.19 7.35
CA VAL A 216 -17.17 1.30 6.85
C VAL A 216 -16.21 0.49 7.71
N TYR A 217 -16.26 0.66 9.03
CA TYR A 217 -15.41 -0.09 9.95
C TYR A 217 -15.59 -1.61 9.81
N THR A 218 -16.86 -2.05 9.76
CA THR A 218 -17.16 -3.49 9.61
C THR A 218 -16.76 -4.01 8.24
N THR A 219 -16.96 -3.25 7.18
CA THR A 219 -16.56 -3.64 5.82
C THR A 219 -15.05 -3.77 5.73
N VAL A 220 -14.29 -2.75 6.17
CA VAL A 220 -12.82 -2.80 6.17
C VAL A 220 -12.30 -3.98 6.98
N GLY A 221 -12.88 -4.27 8.15
CA GLY A 221 -12.49 -5.40 8.98
C GLY A 221 -12.76 -6.79 8.36
N THR A 222 -13.52 -6.87 7.27
CA THR A 222 -13.80 -8.13 6.54
C THR A 222 -13.01 -8.27 5.25
N LEU A 223 -12.30 -7.23 4.82
CA LEU A 223 -11.47 -7.26 3.62
C LEU A 223 -10.41 -8.36 3.71
N LYS A 224 -10.08 -8.89 2.56
CA LYS A 224 -9.05 -9.92 2.42
C LYS A 224 -7.93 -9.41 1.51
N ARG A 225 -6.76 -9.93 1.73
CA ARG A 225 -5.64 -9.72 0.81
C ARG A 225 -6.05 -10.08 -0.61
N GLY A 226 -5.74 -9.19 -1.55
CA GLY A 226 -6.11 -9.32 -2.94
C GLY A 226 -7.50 -8.77 -3.29
N ASP A 227 -8.32 -8.35 -2.32
CA ASP A 227 -9.53 -7.59 -2.66
C ASP A 227 -9.12 -6.28 -3.33
N THR A 228 -9.92 -5.85 -4.30
CA THR A 228 -9.78 -4.54 -4.94
C THR A 228 -10.84 -3.61 -4.40
N VAL A 229 -10.43 -2.42 -3.98
CA VAL A 229 -11.30 -1.44 -3.34
C VAL A 229 -11.14 -0.05 -3.94
N ASP A 230 -12.24 0.70 -3.95
CA ASP A 230 -12.23 2.14 -4.04
C ASP A 230 -12.47 2.70 -2.63
N VAL A 231 -11.67 3.69 -2.24
CA VAL A 231 -11.75 4.31 -0.91
C VAL A 231 -11.88 5.82 -1.04
N GLU A 232 -12.67 6.42 -0.13
CA GLU A 232 -12.72 7.88 0.04
C GLU A 232 -12.36 8.21 1.49
N GLY A 233 -11.73 9.36 1.70
CA GLY A 233 -11.35 9.81 3.02
C GLY A 233 -10.64 11.15 2.99
N PHE A 234 -10.19 11.58 4.15
CA PHE A 234 -9.36 12.79 4.28
C PHE A 234 -7.89 12.42 4.16
N LEU A 235 -7.16 13.10 3.27
CA LEU A 235 -5.74 12.84 3.02
C LEU A 235 -4.89 13.31 4.20
N TYR A 236 -4.95 12.56 5.29
CA TYR A 236 -4.11 12.77 6.45
C TYR A 236 -2.68 12.31 6.18
N TRP A 237 -1.71 12.93 6.84
CA TRP A 237 -0.30 12.63 6.66
C TRP A 237 0.34 12.18 7.99
N TYR A 238 1.00 11.04 7.99
CA TYR A 238 1.78 10.57 9.12
C TYR A 238 3.06 9.89 8.60
N GLU A 239 4.17 10.64 8.56
CA GLU A 239 5.42 10.21 7.92
C GLU A 239 5.25 9.81 6.43
N GLY A 240 4.11 10.08 5.83
CA GLY A 240 3.67 9.72 4.49
C GLY A 240 2.16 9.71 4.39
N VAL A 241 1.64 9.18 3.29
CA VAL A 241 0.19 9.01 3.09
C VAL A 241 -0.38 8.15 4.20
N ASN A 242 -1.42 8.64 4.87
CA ASN A 242 -2.18 7.91 5.88
C ASN A 242 -3.65 8.37 5.87
N THR A 243 -4.30 8.24 4.73
CA THR A 243 -5.68 8.69 4.53
C THR A 243 -6.63 8.10 5.56
N HIS A 244 -7.41 8.94 6.22
CA HIS A 244 -8.47 8.52 7.14
C HIS A 244 -9.72 8.16 6.36
N ILE A 245 -10.00 6.86 6.24
CA ILE A 245 -11.07 6.30 5.41
C ILE A 245 -12.45 6.62 5.99
N THR A 246 -13.35 7.15 5.14
CA THR A 246 -14.76 7.41 5.46
C THR A 246 -15.72 6.63 4.58
N SER A 247 -15.24 6.08 3.45
CA SER A 247 -16.03 5.24 2.54
C SER A 247 -15.13 4.16 1.94
N VAL A 248 -15.67 2.97 1.73
CA VAL A 248 -15.00 1.87 1.06
C VAL A 248 -16.00 1.09 0.22
N THR A 249 -15.62 0.79 -1.03
CA THR A 249 -16.40 -0.05 -1.94
C THR A 249 -15.49 -1.16 -2.45
N VAL A 250 -15.91 -2.41 -2.25
CA VAL A 250 -15.21 -3.57 -2.83
C VAL A 250 -15.61 -3.70 -4.30
N THR A 251 -14.65 -3.59 -5.20
CA THR A 251 -14.86 -3.60 -6.66
C THR A 251 -14.36 -4.88 -7.33
N GLY A 252 -13.54 -5.66 -6.65
CA GLY A 252 -13.00 -6.94 -7.15
C GLY A 252 -12.24 -7.72 -6.09
N ALA A 253 -11.61 -8.81 -6.54
CA ALA A 253 -10.71 -9.62 -5.72
C ALA A 253 -9.65 -10.28 -6.62
N ALA A 254 -8.55 -10.74 -6.02
CA ALA A 254 -7.56 -11.55 -6.74
C ALA A 254 -8.23 -12.78 -7.36
N MET A 255 -7.85 -13.08 -8.58
CA MET A 255 -8.37 -14.23 -9.33
C MET A 255 -7.76 -15.53 -8.81
N SER A 256 -8.54 -16.63 -8.88
CA SER A 256 -7.97 -17.96 -8.82
C SER A 256 -7.10 -18.25 -10.06
N HIS A 257 -6.18 -19.21 -9.96
CA HIS A 257 -5.40 -19.65 -11.14
C HIS A 257 -6.32 -20.12 -12.27
N ALA A 258 -7.42 -20.83 -11.95
CA ALA A 258 -8.37 -21.29 -12.95
C ALA A 258 -9.05 -20.14 -13.71
N ASP A 259 -9.46 -19.08 -12.99
CA ASP A 259 -10.05 -17.88 -13.60
C ASP A 259 -9.04 -17.13 -14.47
N TYR A 260 -7.78 -17.03 -14.01
CA TYR A 260 -6.69 -16.46 -14.81
C TYR A 260 -6.49 -17.22 -16.12
N ILE A 261 -6.39 -18.56 -16.09
CA ILE A 261 -6.23 -19.36 -17.31
C ILE A 261 -7.44 -19.21 -18.24
N ALA A 262 -8.65 -19.12 -17.71
CA ALA A 262 -9.88 -18.94 -18.47
C ALA A 262 -10.10 -17.51 -19.01
N ALA A 263 -9.41 -16.52 -18.47
CA ALA A 263 -9.55 -15.13 -18.89
C ALA A 263 -9.09 -14.94 -20.34
N ALA A 264 -9.73 -14.02 -21.06
CA ALA A 264 -9.31 -13.66 -22.43
C ALA A 264 -8.03 -12.82 -22.39
N ASP A 265 -7.25 -12.86 -23.50
CA ASP A 265 -6.12 -11.95 -23.66
C ASP A 265 -6.54 -10.49 -23.55
N ASN A 266 -5.67 -9.65 -23.01
CA ASN A 266 -5.87 -8.25 -22.63
C ASN A 266 -6.91 -8.04 -21.48
N THR A 267 -7.28 -9.09 -20.74
CA THR A 267 -7.99 -8.93 -19.48
C THR A 267 -6.99 -8.52 -18.41
N GLU A 268 -7.31 -7.47 -17.64
CA GLU A 268 -6.58 -7.13 -16.44
C GLU A 268 -6.76 -8.24 -15.40
N VAL A 269 -5.67 -8.70 -14.83
CA VAL A 269 -5.65 -9.79 -13.86
C VAL A 269 -4.87 -9.38 -12.62
N THR A 270 -5.38 -9.76 -11.47
CA THR A 270 -4.68 -9.62 -10.18
C THR A 270 -4.58 -11.00 -9.54
N LEU A 271 -3.36 -11.42 -9.19
CA LEU A 271 -3.07 -12.73 -8.62
C LEU A 271 -2.20 -12.61 -7.38
N ILE A 272 -2.40 -13.52 -6.43
CA ILE A 272 -1.41 -13.78 -5.38
C ILE A 272 -0.68 -15.06 -5.80
N THR A 273 0.64 -14.98 -5.92
CA THR A 273 1.47 -16.10 -6.38
C THR A 273 2.83 -16.12 -5.69
N ASN A 274 3.61 -17.20 -5.90
CA ASN A 274 4.91 -17.36 -5.25
C ASN A 274 6.02 -17.46 -6.28
N VAL A 275 7.02 -16.59 -6.16
CA VAL A 275 8.17 -16.53 -7.05
C VAL A 275 9.05 -17.76 -6.83
N GLN A 276 9.28 -18.56 -7.88
CA GLN A 276 10.12 -19.74 -7.82
C GLN A 276 11.51 -19.50 -8.42
N ALA A 277 11.58 -18.66 -9.44
CA ALA A 277 12.80 -18.18 -10.06
C ALA A 277 12.54 -16.89 -10.82
N TRP A 278 13.62 -16.24 -11.22
CA TRP A 278 13.54 -15.02 -12.03
C TRP A 278 14.74 -14.89 -12.95
N GLN A 279 14.53 -14.17 -14.06
CA GLN A 279 15.61 -13.76 -14.94
C GLN A 279 16.34 -12.54 -14.37
N SER A 280 17.54 -12.26 -14.85
CA SER A 280 18.32 -11.09 -14.43
C SER A 280 17.53 -9.80 -14.59
N TRP A 281 17.47 -8.98 -13.52
CA TRP A 281 16.89 -7.65 -13.59
C TRP A 281 17.64 -6.74 -14.58
N TRP A 282 16.92 -5.97 -15.39
CA TRP A 282 17.47 -4.98 -16.29
C TRP A 282 16.42 -3.91 -16.63
N ASP A 283 16.84 -2.69 -16.83
CA ASP A 283 15.99 -1.57 -17.28
C ASP A 283 14.67 -1.42 -16.50
N ASN A 284 14.74 -1.53 -15.17
CA ASN A 284 13.61 -1.49 -14.26
C ASN A 284 12.55 -2.58 -14.48
N LYS A 285 12.95 -3.74 -14.97
CA LYS A 285 12.08 -4.88 -15.23
C LYS A 285 12.69 -6.20 -14.79
N ILE A 286 11.83 -7.16 -14.50
CA ILE A 286 12.20 -8.54 -14.14
C ILE A 286 11.18 -9.53 -14.70
N THR A 287 11.63 -10.66 -15.19
CA THR A 287 10.76 -11.78 -15.62
C THR A 287 10.73 -12.84 -14.52
N LEU A 288 9.52 -13.28 -14.13
CA LEU A 288 9.30 -14.15 -12.99
C LEU A 288 8.64 -15.47 -13.41
N TYR A 289 9.12 -16.58 -12.84
CA TYR A 289 8.48 -17.89 -12.87
C TYR A 289 7.81 -18.10 -11.51
N CYS A 290 6.48 -18.20 -11.51
CA CYS A 290 5.69 -18.24 -10.30
C CYS A 290 4.82 -19.49 -10.23
N GLN A 291 4.63 -20.03 -9.01
CA GLN A 291 3.77 -21.19 -8.80
C GLN A 291 3.20 -21.21 -7.39
N THR A 292 1.91 -21.55 -7.29
CA THR A 292 1.18 -21.84 -6.06
C THR A 292 0.73 -23.31 -6.03
N GLU A 293 -0.04 -23.70 -5.02
CA GLU A 293 -0.72 -25.01 -5.00
C GLU A 293 -1.80 -25.13 -6.09
N GLU A 294 -2.36 -24.01 -6.56
CA GLU A 294 -3.43 -23.98 -7.56
C GLU A 294 -2.92 -24.06 -9.01
N GLY A 295 -1.65 -23.69 -9.24
CA GLY A 295 -1.03 -23.70 -10.56
C GLY A 295 0.07 -22.65 -10.69
N ALA A 296 0.57 -22.47 -11.89
CA ALA A 296 1.74 -21.64 -12.18
C ALA A 296 1.44 -20.55 -13.22
N CYS A 297 2.22 -19.47 -13.17
CA CYS A 297 2.16 -18.39 -14.16
C CYS A 297 3.54 -17.85 -14.47
N PHE A 298 3.68 -17.35 -15.69
CA PHE A 298 4.86 -16.65 -16.17
C PHE A 298 4.56 -15.15 -16.26
N ILE A 299 5.40 -14.33 -15.64
CA ILE A 299 5.23 -12.87 -15.62
C ILE A 299 6.36 -12.27 -16.42
N TYR A 300 6.05 -11.73 -17.60
CA TYR A 300 7.04 -11.22 -18.51
C TYR A 300 7.33 -9.74 -18.26
N GLU A 301 8.60 -9.43 -18.01
CA GLU A 301 9.12 -8.06 -17.86
C GLU A 301 8.30 -7.17 -16.89
N ALA A 302 7.92 -7.71 -15.72
CA ALA A 302 7.24 -6.93 -14.69
C ALA A 302 8.08 -5.72 -14.26
N ALA A 303 7.45 -4.56 -14.16
CA ALA A 303 8.11 -3.33 -13.73
C ALA A 303 8.45 -3.39 -12.24
N CYS A 304 9.71 -3.17 -11.89
CA CYS A 304 10.16 -3.03 -10.49
C CYS A 304 11.52 -2.34 -10.40
N SER A 305 11.79 -1.73 -9.23
CA SER A 305 13.12 -1.21 -8.92
C SER A 305 14.13 -2.36 -8.68
N GLU A 306 15.43 -2.03 -8.79
CA GLU A 306 16.50 -2.97 -8.47
C GLU A 306 16.44 -3.43 -7.00
N GLU A 307 16.01 -2.54 -6.09
CA GLU A 307 15.84 -2.85 -4.66
C GLU A 307 14.77 -3.93 -4.46
N VAL A 308 13.61 -3.80 -5.11
CA VAL A 308 12.55 -4.79 -5.07
C VAL A 308 13.00 -6.12 -5.67
N ALA A 309 13.67 -6.09 -6.84
CA ALA A 309 14.22 -7.29 -7.46
C ALA A 309 15.22 -8.02 -6.54
N ASN A 310 16.09 -7.28 -5.85
CA ASN A 310 17.07 -7.83 -4.91
C ASN A 310 16.45 -8.34 -3.59
N SER A 311 15.21 -7.96 -3.27
CA SER A 311 14.48 -8.44 -2.10
C SER A 311 13.81 -9.80 -2.32
N LEU A 312 13.67 -10.24 -3.58
CA LEU A 312 13.06 -11.51 -3.92
C LEU A 312 13.89 -12.70 -3.44
N GLY A 313 13.19 -13.70 -2.93
CA GLY A 313 13.72 -15.01 -2.61
C GLY A 313 12.87 -16.10 -3.24
N ASN A 314 13.44 -17.30 -3.40
CA ASN A 314 12.66 -18.47 -3.82
C ASN A 314 11.49 -18.69 -2.84
N GLY A 315 10.28 -18.79 -3.36
CA GLY A 315 9.05 -18.92 -2.59
C GLY A 315 8.43 -17.61 -2.11
N SER A 316 9.04 -16.43 -2.34
CA SER A 316 8.47 -15.13 -1.97
C SER A 316 7.05 -14.98 -2.51
N THR A 317 6.12 -14.60 -1.65
CA THR A 317 4.74 -14.30 -2.05
C THR A 317 4.67 -12.89 -2.60
N ILE A 318 4.01 -12.73 -3.74
CA ILE A 318 3.75 -11.43 -4.37
C ILE A 318 2.26 -11.29 -4.71
N LEU A 319 1.77 -10.05 -4.69
CA LEU A 319 0.55 -9.67 -5.37
C LEU A 319 0.97 -8.99 -6.67
N VAL A 320 0.54 -9.56 -7.79
CA VAL A 320 0.84 -9.04 -9.14
C VAL A 320 -0.44 -8.57 -9.82
N THR A 321 -0.38 -7.43 -10.48
CA THR A 321 -1.44 -6.91 -11.36
C THR A 321 -0.84 -6.63 -12.74
N GLY A 322 -1.51 -7.07 -13.78
CA GLY A 322 -1.08 -6.89 -15.17
C GLY A 322 -2.15 -7.36 -16.14
N TYR A 323 -1.77 -7.65 -17.38
CA TYR A 323 -2.72 -8.09 -18.41
C TYR A 323 -2.36 -9.50 -18.89
N LYS A 324 -3.37 -10.37 -18.98
CA LYS A 324 -3.17 -11.69 -19.58
C LYS A 324 -2.81 -11.55 -21.06
N SER A 325 -1.83 -12.31 -21.48
CA SER A 325 -1.40 -12.44 -22.88
C SER A 325 -1.13 -13.90 -23.21
N THR A 326 -1.16 -14.22 -24.50
CA THR A 326 -0.71 -15.52 -25.01
C THR A 326 0.34 -15.28 -26.09
N TRP A 327 1.59 -15.66 -25.81
CA TRP A 327 2.72 -15.53 -26.74
C TRP A 327 3.18 -16.90 -27.23
N GLU A 328 2.99 -17.20 -28.53
CA GLU A 328 3.40 -18.46 -29.15
C GLU A 328 2.97 -19.72 -28.37
N GLY A 329 1.81 -19.66 -27.71
CA GLY A 329 1.26 -20.73 -26.88
C GLY A 329 1.58 -20.62 -25.37
N GLU A 330 2.46 -19.70 -24.97
CA GLU A 330 2.73 -19.40 -23.58
C GLU A 330 1.67 -18.47 -23.00
N ALA A 331 1.06 -18.87 -21.89
CA ALA A 331 0.16 -17.99 -21.10
C ALA A 331 1.00 -17.14 -20.17
N GLU A 332 1.00 -15.83 -20.37
CA GLU A 332 1.83 -14.90 -19.62
C GLU A 332 1.03 -13.71 -19.09
N ILE A 333 1.60 -13.04 -18.09
CA ILE A 333 1.13 -11.74 -17.60
C ILE A 333 2.12 -10.69 -18.07
N VAL A 334 1.62 -9.69 -18.80
CA VAL A 334 2.42 -8.60 -19.36
C VAL A 334 2.01 -7.25 -18.77
N ASP A 335 2.85 -6.21 -18.99
CA ASP A 335 2.65 -4.86 -18.45
C ASP A 335 2.34 -4.88 -16.94
N ALA A 336 3.01 -5.79 -16.24
CA ALA A 336 2.74 -6.09 -14.84
C ALA A 336 3.55 -5.21 -13.89
N THR A 337 2.94 -4.96 -12.73
CA THR A 337 3.60 -4.49 -11.50
C THR A 337 3.31 -5.48 -10.39
N PHE A 338 4.15 -5.50 -9.36
CA PHE A 338 3.93 -6.36 -8.19
C PHE A 338 4.45 -5.75 -6.90
N VAL A 339 3.90 -6.22 -5.79
CA VAL A 339 4.42 -5.95 -4.45
C VAL A 339 4.75 -7.25 -3.75
N VAL A 340 5.82 -7.25 -2.97
CA VAL A 340 6.23 -8.40 -2.16
C VAL A 340 5.42 -8.40 -0.87
N ILE A 341 4.79 -9.54 -0.54
CA ILE A 341 4.05 -9.74 0.70
C ILE A 341 5.00 -10.36 1.73
N PRO A 342 5.31 -9.65 2.84
CA PRO A 342 6.24 -10.13 3.82
C PRO A 342 5.78 -11.37 4.58
N GLY A 343 6.72 -12.26 4.91
CA GLY A 343 6.51 -13.34 5.87
C GLY A 343 5.83 -14.60 5.34
N GLU A 344 5.41 -14.62 4.10
CA GLU A 344 4.79 -15.77 3.45
C GLU A 344 5.71 -16.33 2.37
N PHE A 345 5.89 -17.65 2.38
CA PHE A 345 6.73 -18.36 1.42
C PHE A 345 6.11 -19.71 1.06
N TYR A 346 6.13 -20.05 -0.22
CA TYR A 346 5.73 -21.36 -0.71
C TYR A 346 6.68 -21.82 -1.82
N VAL A 347 7.21 -23.03 -1.68
CA VAL A 347 8.05 -23.69 -2.68
C VAL A 347 7.42 -25.04 -2.99
N PRO A 348 6.93 -25.27 -4.21
CA PRO A 348 6.34 -26.53 -4.61
C PRO A 348 7.37 -27.64 -4.74
N GLU A 349 6.95 -28.88 -4.60
CA GLU A 349 7.72 -30.03 -5.06
C GLU A 349 7.52 -30.20 -6.57
N ALA A 350 8.61 -30.53 -7.28
CA ALA A 350 8.52 -30.83 -8.70
C ALA A 350 7.72 -32.14 -8.92
N PHE A 351 6.76 -32.13 -9.82
CA PHE A 351 6.06 -33.35 -10.20
C PHE A 351 6.79 -34.09 -11.34
N ASP A 352 6.75 -35.42 -11.36
CA ASP A 352 7.33 -36.20 -12.45
C ASP A 352 6.39 -36.15 -13.68
N ALA A 353 6.76 -35.33 -14.65
CA ALA A 353 6.05 -35.11 -15.90
C ALA A 353 6.45 -36.13 -17.00
N THR A 354 7.36 -37.05 -16.74
CA THR A 354 7.92 -37.96 -17.75
C THR A 354 6.85 -38.74 -18.51
N SER A 355 5.81 -39.20 -17.79
CA SER A 355 4.71 -39.97 -18.38
C SER A 355 3.74 -39.15 -19.23
N LEU A 356 3.76 -37.83 -19.11
CA LEU A 356 2.91 -36.90 -19.89
C LEU A 356 3.56 -36.46 -21.22
N LEU A 357 4.82 -36.86 -21.47
CA LEU A 357 5.51 -36.49 -22.70
C LEU A 357 4.71 -36.95 -23.92
N GLY A 358 4.46 -36.00 -24.84
CA GLY A 358 3.72 -36.24 -26.10
C GLY A 358 2.21 -36.38 -25.91
N THR A 359 1.66 -36.07 -24.76
CA THR A 359 0.20 -36.04 -24.51
C THR A 359 -0.34 -34.61 -24.47
N ASP A 360 -1.63 -34.45 -24.79
CA ASP A 360 -2.32 -33.17 -24.72
C ASP A 360 -2.53 -32.70 -23.23
N GLU A 361 -2.32 -33.60 -22.28
CA GLU A 361 -2.48 -33.28 -20.84
C GLU A 361 -1.35 -32.37 -20.34
N MET A 362 -0.18 -32.39 -20.99
CA MET A 362 1.01 -31.61 -20.57
C MET A 362 0.73 -30.10 -20.48
N ILE A 363 -0.10 -29.54 -21.36
CA ILE A 363 -0.40 -28.11 -21.39
C ILE A 363 -1.13 -27.63 -20.13
N ALA A 364 -1.85 -28.51 -19.44
CA ALA A 364 -2.53 -28.17 -18.19
C ALA A 364 -1.56 -27.85 -17.05
N HIS A 365 -0.29 -28.23 -17.21
CA HIS A 365 0.80 -27.99 -16.25
C HIS A 365 1.75 -26.87 -16.70
N GLN A 366 1.32 -26.03 -17.63
CA GLN A 366 2.14 -24.94 -18.14
C GLN A 366 2.69 -24.08 -17.00
N ASN A 367 3.98 -23.75 -17.09
CA ASN A 367 4.77 -22.98 -16.10
C ASN A 367 5.08 -23.70 -14.78
N GLU A 368 4.53 -24.88 -14.50
CA GLU A 368 4.85 -25.61 -13.28
C GLU A 368 6.30 -26.13 -13.27
N ILE A 369 6.83 -26.35 -12.06
CA ILE A 369 8.11 -27.03 -11.87
C ILE A 369 7.92 -28.51 -12.12
N ALA A 370 8.62 -29.03 -13.13
CA ALA A 370 8.53 -30.42 -13.56
C ALA A 370 9.89 -31.13 -13.53
N LEU A 371 9.82 -32.43 -13.22
CA LEU A 371 10.93 -33.37 -13.32
C LEU A 371 10.70 -34.29 -14.53
N PHE A 372 11.71 -34.41 -15.39
CA PHE A 372 11.77 -35.45 -16.43
C PHE A 372 12.90 -36.40 -16.11
N THR A 373 12.59 -37.72 -16.00
CA THR A 373 13.55 -38.74 -15.57
C THR A 373 14.00 -39.64 -16.72
N GLY A 374 15.29 -40.01 -16.70
CA GLY A 374 15.89 -40.94 -17.64
C GLY A 374 15.77 -40.50 -19.09
N MET A 375 15.98 -39.22 -19.34
CA MET A 375 16.02 -38.63 -20.69
C MET A 375 17.38 -38.88 -21.34
N THR A 376 17.42 -39.18 -22.62
CA THR A 376 18.68 -39.38 -23.37
C THR A 376 19.03 -38.12 -24.16
N VAL A 377 20.24 -37.60 -23.98
CA VAL A 377 20.74 -36.46 -24.74
C VAL A 377 20.91 -36.83 -26.19
N LYS A 378 20.28 -36.12 -27.12
CA LYS A 378 20.42 -36.26 -28.56
C LYS A 378 21.35 -35.19 -29.14
N ALA A 379 21.13 -33.93 -28.79
CA ALA A 379 21.91 -32.78 -29.27
C ALA A 379 21.96 -31.67 -28.25
N ILE A 380 23.08 -30.94 -28.25
CA ILE A 380 23.31 -29.70 -27.51
C ILE A 380 23.77 -28.65 -28.51
N GLU A 381 23.01 -27.56 -28.64
CA GLU A 381 23.29 -26.49 -29.59
C GLU A 381 23.29 -25.12 -28.90
N TYR A 382 24.38 -24.37 -29.02
CA TYR A 382 24.42 -22.99 -28.57
C TYR A 382 23.72 -22.09 -29.60
N LYS A 383 22.83 -21.22 -29.18
CA LYS A 383 22.02 -20.31 -30.01
C LYS A 383 22.84 -19.56 -31.09
N ASN A 384 24.02 -19.08 -30.72
CA ASN A 384 24.94 -18.37 -31.62
C ASN A 384 26.17 -19.21 -32.03
N GLY A 385 26.13 -20.54 -31.82
CA GLY A 385 27.24 -21.45 -32.14
C GLY A 385 28.40 -21.44 -31.14
N GLU A 386 28.37 -20.58 -30.13
CA GLU A 386 29.40 -20.43 -29.07
C GLU A 386 28.75 -20.27 -27.70
N PRO A 387 29.40 -20.69 -26.60
CA PRO A 387 28.92 -20.45 -25.24
C PRO A 387 28.70 -18.96 -24.94
N GLY A 388 27.70 -18.66 -24.09
CA GLY A 388 27.41 -17.29 -23.61
C GLY A 388 26.00 -16.82 -23.94
N ASP A 389 25.22 -17.60 -24.66
CA ASP A 389 23.80 -17.38 -24.96
C ASP A 389 23.02 -18.66 -24.63
N ASP A 390 21.73 -18.73 -24.96
CA ASP A 390 20.88 -19.90 -24.69
C ASP A 390 21.51 -21.19 -25.24
N ILE A 391 21.22 -22.30 -24.54
CA ILE A 391 21.54 -23.64 -25.03
C ILE A 391 20.25 -24.35 -25.35
N TYR A 392 20.07 -24.77 -26.62
CA TYR A 392 19.01 -25.65 -27.05
C TYR A 392 19.41 -27.09 -26.81
N VAL A 393 18.57 -27.82 -26.09
CA VAL A 393 18.84 -29.21 -25.68
C VAL A 393 17.77 -30.10 -26.28
N THR A 394 18.14 -30.98 -27.20
CA THR A 394 17.21 -32.01 -27.67
C THR A 394 17.41 -33.28 -26.81
N LEU A 395 16.38 -33.68 -26.12
CA LEU A 395 16.33 -34.91 -25.32
C LEU A 395 15.38 -35.91 -25.98
N THR A 396 15.69 -37.18 -25.84
CA THR A 396 14.87 -38.29 -26.38
C THR A 396 14.32 -39.15 -25.25
N LYS A 397 13.04 -39.52 -25.37
CA LYS A 397 12.38 -40.49 -24.51
C LYS A 397 11.46 -41.36 -25.34
N ASP A 398 11.55 -42.68 -25.17
CA ASP A 398 10.74 -43.67 -25.89
C ASP A 398 10.71 -43.51 -27.43
N GLY A 399 11.83 -43.01 -27.97
CA GLY A 399 12.04 -42.82 -29.41
C GLY A 399 11.46 -41.52 -29.98
N ALA A 400 10.89 -40.63 -29.14
CA ALA A 400 10.46 -39.28 -29.51
C ALA A 400 11.45 -38.23 -29.01
N ASP A 401 11.57 -37.14 -29.76
CA ASP A 401 12.47 -36.02 -29.42
C ASP A 401 11.65 -34.87 -28.80
N TYR A 402 12.26 -34.20 -27.80
CA TYR A 402 11.69 -33.07 -27.10
C TYR A 402 12.74 -31.96 -26.95
N ASN A 403 12.34 -30.73 -27.18
CA ASN A 403 13.21 -29.57 -27.12
C ASN A 403 13.09 -28.88 -25.75
N PHE A 404 14.25 -28.65 -25.16
CA PHE A 404 14.42 -27.91 -23.89
C PHE A 404 15.37 -26.73 -24.12
N CYS A 405 15.35 -25.76 -23.23
CA CYS A 405 16.22 -24.60 -23.28
C CYS A 405 16.90 -24.36 -21.93
N VAL A 406 18.19 -24.08 -21.95
CA VAL A 406 18.85 -23.38 -20.84
C VAL A 406 18.85 -21.90 -21.22
N GLU A 407 17.91 -21.17 -20.66
CA GLU A 407 17.72 -19.75 -20.92
C GLU A 407 18.76 -18.95 -20.12
N ARG A 408 19.57 -18.14 -20.81
CA ARG A 408 20.76 -17.50 -20.23
C ARG A 408 20.49 -16.49 -19.12
N TYR A 409 19.32 -15.87 -19.12
CA TYR A 409 18.94 -14.87 -18.10
C TYR A 409 18.35 -15.52 -16.84
N LEU A 410 17.81 -16.73 -16.97
CA LEU A 410 17.42 -17.59 -15.86
C LEU A 410 18.63 -18.34 -15.28
N THR A 411 19.43 -18.93 -16.18
CA THR A 411 20.56 -19.81 -15.83
C THR A 411 21.84 -19.26 -16.45
N ALA A 412 22.51 -18.38 -15.69
CA ALA A 412 23.67 -17.64 -16.18
C ALA A 412 24.75 -18.54 -16.79
N PRO A 413 25.48 -18.08 -17.82
CA PRO A 413 26.51 -18.87 -18.52
C PRO A 413 27.66 -19.37 -17.65
N ASP A 414 27.89 -18.79 -16.49
CA ASP A 414 28.90 -19.21 -15.50
C ASP A 414 28.34 -20.15 -14.42
N SER A 415 27.04 -20.46 -14.48
CA SER A 415 26.38 -21.38 -13.55
C SER A 415 26.83 -22.83 -13.73
N GLU A 416 26.69 -23.64 -12.68
CA GLU A 416 26.93 -25.08 -12.71
C GLU A 416 26.02 -25.78 -13.74
N VAL A 417 24.75 -25.39 -13.81
CA VAL A 417 23.78 -25.97 -14.76
C VAL A 417 24.18 -25.70 -16.18
N TYR A 418 24.49 -24.45 -16.54
CA TYR A 418 24.90 -24.07 -17.88
C TYR A 418 26.17 -24.84 -18.33
N THR A 419 27.17 -24.89 -17.47
CA THR A 419 28.45 -25.59 -17.75
C THR A 419 28.27 -27.10 -17.81
N THR A 420 27.42 -27.68 -16.96
CA THR A 420 27.10 -29.12 -17.00
C THR A 420 26.40 -29.47 -18.31
N VAL A 421 25.34 -28.74 -18.69
CA VAL A 421 24.64 -28.99 -19.96
C VAL A 421 25.59 -28.86 -21.14
N GLY A 422 26.43 -27.83 -21.17
CA GLY A 422 27.43 -27.65 -22.27
C GLY A 422 28.48 -28.74 -22.36
N SER A 423 28.66 -29.57 -21.34
CA SER A 423 29.62 -30.68 -21.30
C SER A 423 29.02 -32.04 -21.71
N LEU A 424 27.68 -32.15 -21.76
CA LEU A 424 26.98 -33.38 -22.07
C LEU A 424 27.27 -33.84 -23.53
N GLN A 425 27.19 -35.16 -23.73
CA GLN A 425 27.40 -35.80 -25.02
C GLN A 425 26.13 -36.54 -25.45
N ALA A 426 25.95 -36.68 -26.78
CA ALA A 426 24.89 -37.51 -27.31
C ALA A 426 24.98 -38.94 -26.76
N GLY A 427 23.89 -39.45 -26.21
CA GLY A 427 23.79 -40.75 -25.55
C GLY A 427 23.88 -40.71 -24.02
N ASP A 428 24.27 -39.59 -23.42
CA ASP A 428 24.23 -39.43 -21.98
C ASP A 428 22.76 -39.49 -21.48
N THR A 429 22.57 -40.07 -20.30
CA THR A 429 21.26 -40.13 -19.64
C THR A 429 21.20 -39.07 -18.54
N VAL A 430 20.11 -38.31 -18.49
CA VAL A 430 19.93 -37.23 -17.54
C VAL A 430 18.53 -37.22 -16.94
N ASP A 431 18.43 -36.74 -15.70
CA ASP A 431 17.19 -36.26 -15.10
C ASP A 431 17.21 -34.73 -15.12
N VAL A 432 16.06 -34.08 -15.42
CA VAL A 432 16.01 -32.65 -15.67
C VAL A 432 14.90 -32.03 -14.82
N LEU A 433 15.22 -30.98 -14.06
CA LEU A 433 14.23 -30.08 -13.46
C LEU A 433 14.12 -28.80 -14.30
N CYS A 434 12.90 -28.41 -14.59
CA CYS A 434 12.61 -27.28 -15.46
C CYS A 434 11.27 -26.61 -15.10
N PHE A 435 11.07 -25.39 -15.61
CA PHE A 435 9.76 -24.79 -15.73
C PHE A 435 9.15 -25.19 -17.07
N LEU A 436 7.88 -25.62 -17.08
CA LEU A 436 7.19 -26.06 -18.30
C LEU A 436 6.79 -24.85 -19.16
N TYR A 437 7.76 -24.20 -19.75
CA TYR A 437 7.56 -23.08 -20.67
C TYR A 437 7.13 -23.56 -22.06
N TRP A 438 6.37 -22.73 -22.78
CA TRP A 438 5.89 -22.98 -24.12
C TRP A 438 6.44 -21.98 -25.14
N TYR A 439 6.86 -22.47 -26.30
CA TYR A 439 7.17 -21.67 -27.48
C TYR A 439 6.80 -22.45 -28.72
N GLN A 440 5.55 -22.22 -29.22
CA GLN A 440 4.88 -23.00 -30.28
C GLN A 440 4.56 -24.43 -29.82
N GLU A 441 5.48 -25.07 -29.15
CA GLU A 441 5.40 -26.40 -28.55
C GLU A 441 6.01 -26.33 -27.13
N MET A 442 5.95 -27.42 -26.38
CA MET A 442 6.63 -27.55 -25.11
C MET A 442 8.13 -27.27 -25.26
N ASN A 443 8.65 -26.26 -24.60
CA ASN A 443 10.06 -25.86 -24.59
C ASN A 443 10.54 -25.52 -23.18
N PRO A 444 10.62 -26.51 -22.26
CA PRO A 444 10.89 -26.26 -20.85
C PRO A 444 12.24 -25.59 -20.61
N HIS A 445 12.25 -24.64 -19.69
CA HIS A 445 13.45 -23.94 -19.25
C HIS A 445 14.15 -24.69 -18.12
N ILE A 446 15.33 -25.26 -18.40
CA ILE A 446 16.11 -26.06 -17.46
C ILE A 446 16.76 -25.16 -16.42
N PHE A 447 16.52 -25.45 -15.14
CA PHE A 447 17.22 -24.80 -14.03
C PHE A 447 18.03 -25.77 -13.16
N HIS A 448 17.90 -27.09 -13.36
CA HIS A 448 18.74 -28.10 -12.74
C HIS A 448 18.83 -29.36 -13.62
N ILE A 449 20.00 -30.02 -13.63
CA ILE A 449 20.25 -31.23 -14.42
C ILE A 449 21.13 -32.20 -13.65
N MET A 450 20.79 -33.49 -13.71
CA MET A 450 21.47 -34.56 -13.00
C MET A 450 21.86 -35.64 -14.01
N PRO A 451 23.14 -35.76 -14.39
CA PRO A 451 23.61 -36.92 -15.15
C PRO A 451 23.39 -38.23 -14.38
N VAL A 452 22.76 -39.21 -15.04
CA VAL A 452 22.51 -40.54 -14.49
C VAL A 452 23.60 -41.47 -14.93
N ALA A 453 24.29 -42.13 -13.96
CA ALA A 453 25.43 -42.98 -14.20
C ALA A 453 25.08 -44.35 -14.87
#